data_afa861f130b34a810ee7bd8676651cbf
#
_entry.id   afa861f130b34a810ee7bd8676651cbf
#
_cell.length_a   1.000
_cell.length_b   1.000
_cell.length_c   1.000
_cell.angle_alpha   90.00
_cell.angle_beta   90.00
_cell.angle_gamma   90.00
#
_symmetry.space_group_name_H-M   'P 1'
#
loop_
_entity.id
_entity.type
_entity.pdbx_description
1 polymer ?
#
loop_
_entity_poly.entity_id
_entity_poly.type
_entity_poly.pdbx_seq_one_letter_code
_entity_poly.pdbx_strand_id
1 'polypeptide(L)'
;MISARMRTLATALSGLACMAGFHGVSMAADEPPVTWAPAQSSVVNPSRNIALDAWESYKGKLTKQSVDQHLDDPVLKGAIDIHAHFGPDSYSRGWDALEIAKMAKARGMRGLVLKNHWSESASTAYLVRKYADVPGLEVFGGLALNATVGGINPQAVRYFVDVEGGNAKVVWMPSHDSEKEVTYLKEKRPYVIVSRNGVLLPEVLEVLDLIAQHKLTLATGHVSPAEMLQIAAKKRGIDRIILTHTGLGPMYTDPTIEQLQQAVGMGAYAEVVAAQLFIGTKEETLKMIRTIGPAHCIISSDAGLTGTSSHPDMLVRAARVLREAGFSEADLNLMFKANPAKVLGLPVL
;
A
#
# COMPACT_ATOMS: atom_id res chain seq x y z
N MET A 1 -6.19 15.85 70.26
CA MET A 1 -5.55 14.87 71.17
C MET A 1 -5.17 13.64 70.38
N ILE A 2 -3.88 13.45 70.23
CA ILE A 2 -3.09 12.22 70.35
C ILE A 2 -3.30 11.25 69.19
N SER A 3 -2.36 10.99 68.41
CA SER A 3 -0.97 10.51 68.44
C SER A 3 -0.82 9.22 67.59
N ALA A 4 0.00 9.36 66.62
CA ALA A 4 1.05 8.47 66.17
C ALA A 4 0.91 6.95 66.32
N ARG A 5 1.12 6.22 65.22
CA ARG A 5 2.26 5.28 65.10
C ARG A 5 2.40 4.76 63.67
N MET A 6 3.49 5.21 63.02
CA MET A 6 4.15 4.42 61.97
C MET A 6 4.62 3.08 62.55
N ARG A 7 4.38 2.01 61.84
CA ARG A 7 5.22 0.80 61.96
C ARG A 7 5.40 0.20 60.53
N THR A 8 6.62 0.25 60.13
CA THR A 8 7.35 -0.52 59.14
C THR A 8 6.93 -1.99 59.12
N LEU A 9 6.57 -2.53 57.96
CA LEU A 9 6.67 -3.97 57.69
C LEU A 9 7.47 -4.15 56.38
N ALA A 10 8.76 -4.37 56.59
CA ALA A 10 9.62 -5.07 55.65
C ALA A 10 9.56 -6.54 56.01
N THR A 11 9.06 -7.40 55.15
CA THR A 11 9.34 -8.85 55.23
C THR A 11 9.28 -9.46 53.84
N ALA A 12 10.44 -9.82 53.33
CA ALA A 12 10.77 -11.09 52.68
C ALA A 12 9.81 -11.63 51.61
N LEU A 13 10.09 -11.38 50.35
CA LEU A 13 9.76 -12.33 49.27
C LEU A 13 11.00 -13.21 49.02
N SER A 14 11.03 -14.34 49.72
CA SER A 14 11.89 -15.47 49.44
C SER A 14 11.44 -16.16 48.16
N GLY A 15 12.43 -16.51 47.34
CA GLY A 15 12.34 -17.06 46.01
C GLY A 15 11.44 -18.29 45.84
N LEU A 16 10.83 -18.35 44.71
CA LEU A 16 10.51 -19.60 44.02
C LEU A 16 11.22 -19.59 42.67
N ALA A 17 12.38 -20.20 42.62
CA ALA A 17 13.05 -20.56 41.39
C ALA A 17 12.26 -21.69 40.76
N CYS A 18 11.48 -21.39 39.72
CA CYS A 18 10.89 -22.40 38.85
C CYS A 18 11.96 -22.84 37.87
N MET A 19 12.67 -23.90 38.20
CA MET A 19 13.55 -24.62 37.26
C MET A 19 12.65 -25.35 36.25
N ALA A 20 12.22 -24.69 35.20
CA ALA A 20 11.73 -25.35 33.99
C ALA A 20 12.92 -25.72 33.12
N GLY A 21 13.22 -27.01 33.01
CA GLY A 21 14.29 -27.52 32.16
C GLY A 21 14.07 -27.15 30.73
N PHE A 22 14.93 -26.31 30.22
CA PHE A 22 15.10 -26.11 28.77
C PHE A 22 15.75 -27.37 28.21
N HIS A 23 14.92 -28.22 27.58
CA HIS A 23 15.43 -29.21 26.66
C HIS A 23 15.99 -28.47 25.47
N GLY A 24 17.29 -28.50 25.30
CA GLY A 24 18.00 -27.90 24.19
C GLY A 24 17.45 -28.45 22.87
N VAL A 25 16.77 -27.62 22.13
CA VAL A 25 16.58 -27.81 20.71
C VAL A 25 17.94 -27.53 20.07
N SER A 26 18.61 -28.59 19.62
CA SER A 26 19.81 -28.46 18.80
C SER A 26 19.44 -27.69 17.55
N MET A 27 19.77 -26.40 17.52
CA MET A 27 19.74 -25.60 16.30
C MET A 27 20.85 -26.14 15.40
N ALA A 28 20.48 -26.60 14.22
CA ALA A 28 21.45 -27.00 13.20
C ALA A 28 22.37 -25.80 12.92
N ALA A 29 23.62 -25.96 13.28
CA ALA A 29 24.67 -25.01 12.95
C ALA A 29 25.01 -25.19 11.49
N ASP A 30 24.47 -24.34 10.59
CA ASP A 30 25.04 -24.13 9.25
C ASP A 30 24.33 -22.99 8.46
N GLU A 31 23.61 -22.09 9.12
CA GLU A 31 23.32 -20.80 8.50
C GLU A 31 24.18 -19.72 9.16
N PRO A 32 24.95 -18.96 8.38
CA PRO A 32 25.69 -17.84 8.96
C PRO A 32 24.66 -16.88 9.60
N PRO A 33 24.97 -16.35 10.80
CA PRO A 33 24.07 -15.41 11.44
C PRO A 33 23.78 -14.27 10.45
N VAL A 34 22.50 -13.94 10.28
CA VAL A 34 22.11 -12.73 9.57
C VAL A 34 22.70 -11.58 10.38
N THR A 35 23.93 -11.20 10.05
CA THR A 35 24.51 -9.99 10.58
C THR A 35 23.76 -8.85 9.94
N TRP A 36 22.84 -8.27 10.68
CA TRP A 36 22.41 -6.91 10.44
C TRP A 36 23.70 -6.06 10.58
N ALA A 37 24.41 -5.86 9.47
CA ALA A 37 25.30 -4.73 9.39
C ALA A 37 24.41 -3.55 9.76
N PRO A 38 24.77 -2.73 10.78
CA PRO A 38 24.04 -1.50 11.02
C PRO A 38 23.99 -0.83 9.66
N ALA A 39 22.78 -0.57 9.16
CA ALA A 39 22.64 0.21 7.96
C ALA A 39 23.53 1.43 8.23
N GLN A 40 24.66 1.49 7.55
CA GLN A 40 25.34 2.77 7.45
C GLN A 40 24.21 3.68 7.06
N SER A 41 24.01 4.79 7.76
CA SER A 41 23.00 5.77 7.46
C SER A 41 23.18 6.11 5.98
N SER A 42 22.74 5.23 5.14
CA SER A 42 22.55 5.48 3.76
C SER A 42 21.35 6.39 3.76
N VAL A 43 21.63 7.67 3.96
CA VAL A 43 20.89 8.67 3.24
C VAL A 43 20.68 8.02 1.88
N VAL A 44 19.47 7.53 1.63
CA VAL A 44 19.06 7.02 0.32
C VAL A 44 19.49 8.14 -0.60
N ASN A 45 20.54 7.91 -1.39
CA ASN A 45 21.03 8.96 -2.27
C ASN A 45 19.92 9.18 -3.28
N PRO A 46 19.12 10.25 -3.16
CA PRO A 46 17.93 10.47 -3.99
C PRO A 46 18.27 10.48 -5.49
N SER A 47 19.53 10.73 -5.83
CA SER A 47 20.03 10.72 -7.21
C SER A 47 20.10 9.34 -7.87
N ARG A 48 19.76 8.26 -7.18
CA ARG A 48 19.82 6.89 -7.73
C ARG A 48 18.47 6.16 -7.78
N ASN A 49 17.42 6.79 -7.39
CA ASN A 49 16.08 6.26 -7.55
C ASN A 49 15.51 6.75 -8.88
N ILE A 50 15.51 5.89 -9.90
CA ILE A 50 15.03 6.24 -11.25
C ILE A 50 13.57 6.71 -11.20
N ALA A 51 12.77 6.23 -10.28
CA ALA A 51 11.42 6.74 -10.05
C ALA A 51 11.44 8.16 -9.49
N LEU A 52 12.39 8.48 -8.59
CA LEU A 52 12.58 9.84 -8.12
C LEU A 52 13.19 10.73 -9.23
N ASP A 53 14.10 10.21 -10.05
CA ASP A 53 14.68 10.96 -11.17
C ASP A 53 13.65 11.22 -12.27
N ALA A 54 12.84 10.23 -12.64
CA ALA A 54 11.69 10.41 -13.52
C ALA A 54 10.66 11.38 -12.92
N TRP A 55 10.46 11.30 -11.61
CA TRP A 55 9.56 12.14 -10.85
C TRP A 55 10.12 13.57 -10.68
N GLU A 56 11.41 13.74 -10.39
CA GLU A 56 12.09 15.05 -10.35
C GLU A 56 12.08 15.71 -11.75
N SER A 57 12.30 14.93 -12.81
CA SER A 57 12.14 15.38 -14.20
C SER A 57 10.69 15.83 -14.49
N TYR A 58 9.70 15.18 -13.87
CA TYR A 58 8.31 15.55 -13.98
C TYR A 58 7.98 16.80 -13.15
N LYS A 59 8.48 16.92 -11.91
CA LYS A 59 8.35 18.13 -11.09
C LYS A 59 8.83 19.38 -11.80
N GLY A 60 9.95 19.29 -12.52
CA GLY A 60 10.48 20.42 -13.30
C GLY A 60 9.54 20.88 -14.41
N LYS A 61 8.55 20.06 -14.80
CA LYS A 61 7.50 20.39 -15.79
C LYS A 61 6.18 20.82 -15.14
N LEU A 62 6.01 20.62 -13.82
CA LEU A 62 4.88 21.14 -13.06
C LEU A 62 5.16 22.62 -12.77
N THR A 63 4.42 23.51 -13.39
CA THR A 63 4.42 24.93 -13.00
C THR A 63 3.85 25.03 -11.57
N LYS A 64 4.30 26.02 -10.77
CA LYS A 64 3.73 26.28 -9.43
C LYS A 64 2.19 26.37 -9.44
N GLN A 65 1.61 26.87 -10.54
CA GLN A 65 0.16 26.92 -10.74
C GLN A 65 -0.54 25.55 -10.78
N SER A 66 0.15 24.47 -11.15
CA SER A 66 -0.47 23.14 -11.21
C SER A 66 -0.51 22.44 -9.85
N VAL A 67 0.29 22.88 -8.88
CA VAL A 67 0.38 22.28 -7.54
C VAL A 67 -0.72 22.82 -6.61
N ASP A 68 -1.13 24.08 -6.78
CA ASP A 68 -2.03 24.79 -5.88
C ASP A 68 -3.49 24.87 -6.38
N GLN A 69 -3.84 24.21 -7.46
CA GLN A 69 -5.21 24.27 -8.01
C GLN A 69 -6.13 23.31 -7.28
N HIS A 70 -7.09 23.87 -6.54
CA HIS A 70 -8.30 23.13 -6.15
C HIS A 70 -9.14 22.84 -7.40
N LEU A 71 -8.97 21.63 -7.95
CA LEU A 71 -9.70 21.21 -9.13
C LEU A 71 -11.04 20.60 -8.70
N ASP A 72 -12.15 21.25 -8.95
CA ASP A 72 -13.46 20.68 -8.72
C ASP A 72 -13.91 19.79 -9.86
N ASP A 73 -14.47 18.64 -9.51
CA ASP A 73 -15.03 17.69 -10.46
C ASP A 73 -16.03 16.73 -9.77
N PRO A 74 -17.19 16.46 -10.37
CA PRO A 74 -18.19 15.55 -9.83
C PRO A 74 -17.69 14.12 -9.59
N VAL A 75 -16.60 13.71 -10.25
CA VAL A 75 -15.99 12.38 -10.06
C VAL A 75 -15.60 12.12 -8.61
N LEU A 76 -15.18 13.17 -7.88
CA LEU A 76 -14.74 13.05 -6.49
C LEU A 76 -15.89 12.68 -5.53
N LYS A 77 -17.12 13.07 -5.84
CA LYS A 77 -18.26 12.75 -4.98
C LYS A 77 -18.47 11.24 -4.92
N GLY A 78 -18.18 10.67 -3.76
CA GLY A 78 -18.27 9.23 -3.53
C GLY A 78 -17.03 8.43 -4.01
N ALA A 79 -15.99 9.08 -4.53
CA ALA A 79 -14.74 8.42 -4.93
C ALA A 79 -14.00 7.82 -3.73
N ILE A 80 -13.27 6.74 -3.98
CA ILE A 80 -12.41 6.09 -3.00
C ILE A 80 -11.00 5.99 -3.59
N ASP A 81 -10.02 6.58 -2.90
CA ASP A 81 -8.62 6.44 -3.25
C ASP A 81 -8.00 5.28 -2.49
N ILE A 82 -7.63 4.22 -3.19
CA ILE A 82 -7.08 3.02 -2.58
C ILE A 82 -5.56 3.07 -2.36
N HIS A 83 -4.90 4.17 -2.72
CA HIS A 83 -3.45 4.29 -2.71
C HIS A 83 -3.03 5.73 -2.42
N ALA A 84 -3.13 6.12 -1.14
CA ALA A 84 -2.83 7.47 -0.69
C ALA A 84 -1.62 7.49 0.24
N HIS A 85 -0.50 8.06 -0.23
CA HIS A 85 0.69 8.27 0.60
C HIS A 85 0.56 9.53 1.46
N PHE A 86 1.18 9.51 2.64
CA PHE A 86 1.02 10.56 3.65
C PHE A 86 2.28 10.70 4.50
N GLY A 87 2.44 11.87 5.12
CA GLY A 87 3.43 12.13 6.17
C GLY A 87 2.90 11.84 7.59
N PRO A 88 3.81 11.67 8.56
CA PRO A 88 5.26 11.59 8.38
C PRO A 88 5.72 10.29 7.72
N ASP A 89 6.78 10.35 6.91
CA ASP A 89 7.35 9.22 6.20
C ASP A 89 8.87 9.40 6.05
N SER A 90 9.59 8.34 5.67
CA SER A 90 11.00 8.40 5.30
C SER A 90 11.24 9.19 4.01
N TYR A 91 10.22 9.31 3.17
CA TYR A 91 10.21 10.23 2.02
C TYR A 91 9.57 11.57 2.41
N SER A 92 9.99 12.64 1.73
CA SER A 92 9.36 13.94 1.90
C SER A 92 7.93 13.91 1.36
N ARG A 93 6.94 14.04 2.25
CA ARG A 93 5.52 14.06 1.91
C ARG A 93 4.97 15.49 1.97
N GLY A 94 4.07 15.81 1.04
CA GLY A 94 3.48 17.13 0.93
C GLY A 94 2.40 17.40 1.98
N TRP A 95 1.77 16.34 2.49
CA TRP A 95 0.66 16.43 3.44
C TRP A 95 0.72 15.28 4.44
N ASP A 96 0.27 15.54 5.65
CA ASP A 96 0.07 14.49 6.64
C ASP A 96 -1.28 13.77 6.45
N ALA A 97 -1.49 12.69 7.22
CA ALA A 97 -2.69 11.88 7.13
C ALA A 97 -3.97 12.64 7.50
N LEU A 98 -3.89 13.59 8.44
CA LEU A 98 -5.04 14.42 8.85
C LEU A 98 -5.42 15.40 7.74
N GLU A 99 -4.41 16.02 7.13
CA GLU A 99 -4.58 16.98 6.03
C GLU A 99 -5.23 16.33 4.82
N ILE A 100 -4.73 15.16 4.37
CA ILE A 100 -5.31 14.48 3.22
C ILE A 100 -6.74 14.00 3.48
N ALA A 101 -7.05 13.56 4.71
CA ALA A 101 -8.41 13.18 5.07
C ALA A 101 -9.36 14.38 5.04
N LYS A 102 -8.94 15.53 5.56
CA LYS A 102 -9.73 16.77 5.49
C LYS A 102 -9.95 17.22 4.05
N MET A 103 -8.93 17.17 3.20
CA MET A 103 -9.04 17.49 1.77
C MET A 103 -10.02 16.53 1.06
N ALA A 104 -9.92 15.23 1.30
CA ALA A 104 -10.83 14.24 0.73
C ALA A 104 -12.28 14.47 1.17
N LYS A 105 -12.49 14.72 2.47
CA LYS A 105 -13.82 15.03 3.03
C LYS A 105 -14.41 16.29 2.43
N ALA A 106 -13.65 17.38 2.37
CA ALA A 106 -14.10 18.66 1.81
C ALA A 106 -14.50 18.54 0.33
N ARG A 107 -13.92 17.58 -0.41
CA ARG A 107 -14.17 17.31 -1.83
C ARG A 107 -15.25 16.23 -2.04
N GLY A 108 -15.91 15.76 -0.97
CA GLY A 108 -17.00 14.79 -1.03
C GLY A 108 -16.57 13.36 -1.34
N MET A 109 -15.30 13.03 -1.20
CA MET A 109 -14.83 11.66 -1.35
C MET A 109 -15.44 10.76 -0.26
N ARG A 110 -15.63 9.49 -0.61
CA ARG A 110 -16.13 8.48 0.31
C ARG A 110 -15.05 7.92 1.21
N GLY A 111 -13.85 7.70 0.69
CA GLY A 111 -12.82 7.06 1.50
C GLY A 111 -11.41 7.13 0.95
N LEU A 112 -10.48 6.72 1.82
CA LEU A 112 -9.04 6.64 1.56
C LEU A 112 -8.47 5.33 2.13
N VAL A 113 -7.50 4.74 1.44
CA VAL A 113 -6.57 3.77 2.02
C VAL A 113 -5.21 4.44 2.16
N LEU A 114 -4.79 4.61 3.39
CA LEU A 114 -3.48 5.17 3.73
C LEU A 114 -2.39 4.12 3.45
N LYS A 115 -1.40 4.46 2.63
CA LYS A 115 -0.27 3.58 2.31
C LYS A 115 1.04 4.15 2.83
N ASN A 116 1.77 3.35 3.60
CA ASN A 116 3.17 3.58 3.96
C ASN A 116 4.00 2.38 3.50
N HIS A 117 5.23 2.62 3.01
CA HIS A 117 6.09 1.53 2.57
C HIS A 117 6.82 0.83 3.72
N TRP A 118 6.94 1.48 4.87
CA TRP A 118 7.87 1.10 5.93
C TRP A 118 7.21 0.64 7.22
N SER A 119 5.93 0.96 7.38
CA SER A 119 5.13 0.60 8.56
C SER A 119 3.70 0.28 8.15
N GLU A 120 2.94 -0.34 9.07
CA GLU A 120 1.49 -0.42 8.94
C GLU A 120 0.85 0.97 9.13
N SER A 121 -0.36 1.15 8.62
CA SER A 121 -1.09 2.42 8.72
C SER A 121 -2.53 2.28 9.24
N ALA A 122 -2.91 1.11 9.79
CA ALA A 122 -4.21 0.96 10.45
C ALA A 122 -4.30 1.80 11.73
N SER A 123 -3.19 1.90 12.47
CA SER A 123 -3.07 2.79 13.64
C SER A 123 -3.24 4.27 13.26
N THR A 124 -2.61 4.70 12.16
CA THR A 124 -2.79 6.05 11.62
C THR A 124 -4.23 6.28 11.18
N ALA A 125 -4.86 5.32 10.48
CA ALA A 125 -6.26 5.43 10.08
C ALA A 125 -7.20 5.55 11.28
N TYR A 126 -6.93 4.84 12.38
CA TYR A 126 -7.66 4.99 13.64
C TYR A 126 -7.57 6.43 14.18
N LEU A 127 -6.35 6.98 14.25
CA LEU A 127 -6.15 8.34 14.76
C LEU A 127 -6.81 9.39 13.84
N VAL A 128 -6.72 9.23 12.53
CA VAL A 128 -7.39 10.11 11.57
C VAL A 128 -8.90 10.10 11.77
N ARG A 129 -9.53 8.93 11.85
CA ARG A 129 -10.97 8.81 12.08
C ARG A 129 -11.41 9.40 13.40
N LYS A 130 -10.56 9.37 14.41
CA LYS A 130 -10.85 9.89 15.75
C LYS A 130 -10.66 11.39 15.88
N TYR A 131 -9.66 11.97 15.21
CA TYR A 131 -9.20 13.32 15.49
C TYR A 131 -9.25 14.30 14.30
N ALA A 132 -9.43 13.84 13.06
CA ALA A 132 -9.41 14.75 11.90
C ALA A 132 -10.71 15.53 11.68
N ASP A 133 -11.78 15.22 12.43
CA ASP A 133 -13.12 15.80 12.23
C ASP A 133 -13.63 15.60 10.78
N VAL A 134 -13.64 14.34 10.35
CA VAL A 134 -14.07 13.95 9.00
C VAL A 134 -15.25 12.96 9.05
N PRO A 135 -16.39 13.34 9.64
CA PRO A 135 -17.50 12.42 9.86
C PRO A 135 -17.98 11.81 8.53
N GLY A 136 -18.14 10.48 8.54
CA GLY A 136 -18.60 9.73 7.36
C GLY A 136 -17.53 9.50 6.28
N LEU A 137 -16.28 9.97 6.44
CA LEU A 137 -15.18 9.55 5.59
C LEU A 137 -14.67 8.18 6.06
N GLU A 138 -14.61 7.21 5.17
CA GLU A 138 -14.05 5.89 5.43
C GLU A 138 -12.53 5.95 5.23
N VAL A 139 -11.76 5.81 6.31
CA VAL A 139 -10.28 5.81 6.26
C VAL A 139 -9.77 4.47 6.72
N PHE A 140 -8.99 3.82 5.89
CA PHE A 140 -8.40 2.52 6.12
C PHE A 140 -6.89 2.58 6.07
N GLY A 141 -6.26 1.60 6.70
CA GLY A 141 -4.81 1.41 6.65
C GLY A 141 -4.41 0.23 5.79
N GLY A 142 -3.14 0.20 5.48
CA GLY A 142 -2.47 -0.85 4.74
C GLY A 142 -1.17 -1.31 5.39
N LEU A 143 -0.66 -2.41 4.89
CA LEU A 143 0.61 -3.01 5.28
C LEU A 143 1.35 -3.43 4.02
N ALA A 144 2.54 -2.89 3.76
CA ALA A 144 3.43 -3.34 2.69
C ALA A 144 4.50 -4.26 3.28
N LEU A 145 4.64 -5.46 2.71
CA LEU A 145 5.53 -6.52 3.22
C LEU A 145 6.98 -6.29 2.77
N ASN A 146 7.49 -5.10 3.05
CA ASN A 146 8.88 -4.72 2.84
C ASN A 146 9.78 -5.18 4.01
N ALA A 147 11.09 -5.07 3.86
CA ALA A 147 12.06 -5.53 4.86
C ALA A 147 11.86 -4.91 6.25
N THR A 148 11.39 -3.68 6.33
CA THR A 148 11.14 -2.96 7.59
C THR A 148 10.08 -3.62 8.49
N VAL A 149 9.17 -4.38 7.91
CA VAL A 149 8.18 -5.17 8.67
C VAL A 149 8.52 -6.66 8.72
N GLY A 150 9.76 -7.01 8.34
CA GLY A 150 10.26 -8.39 8.33
C GLY A 150 10.02 -9.14 7.01
N GLY A 151 9.77 -8.43 5.91
CA GLY A 151 9.51 -9.05 4.60
C GLY A 151 8.15 -9.75 4.54
N ILE A 152 8.12 -10.96 3.97
CA ILE A 152 6.91 -11.82 3.98
C ILE A 152 6.73 -12.36 5.39
N ASN A 153 6.05 -11.57 6.21
CA ASN A 153 5.91 -11.82 7.63
C ASN A 153 4.44 -12.05 8.02
N PRO A 154 3.99 -13.31 8.19
CA PRO A 154 2.61 -13.60 8.61
C PRO A 154 2.27 -12.96 9.95
N GLN A 155 3.24 -12.83 10.86
CA GLN A 155 3.00 -12.22 12.16
C GLN A 155 2.68 -10.73 12.06
N ALA A 156 3.35 -10.00 11.13
CA ALA A 156 3.02 -8.60 10.87
C ALA A 156 1.56 -8.45 10.38
N VAL A 157 1.08 -9.39 9.55
CA VAL A 157 -0.32 -9.39 9.10
C VAL A 157 -1.29 -9.63 10.28
N ARG A 158 -0.97 -10.55 11.19
CA ARG A 158 -1.79 -10.81 12.39
C ARG A 158 -1.93 -9.54 13.24
N TYR A 159 -0.81 -8.91 13.60
CA TYR A 159 -0.84 -7.68 14.40
C TYR A 159 -1.48 -6.50 13.67
N PHE A 160 -1.32 -6.40 12.35
CA PHE A 160 -2.00 -5.39 11.55
C PHE A 160 -3.53 -5.49 11.66
N VAL A 161 -4.07 -6.71 11.65
CA VAL A 161 -5.52 -6.94 11.82
C VAL A 161 -6.00 -6.61 13.21
N ASP A 162 -5.16 -6.87 14.23
CA ASP A 162 -5.50 -6.66 15.63
C ASP A 162 -5.45 -5.18 16.07
N VAL A 163 -5.02 -4.27 15.19
CA VAL A 163 -5.05 -2.83 15.49
C VAL A 163 -6.47 -2.38 15.79
N GLU A 164 -6.64 -1.69 16.92
CA GLU A 164 -7.93 -1.17 17.38
C GLU A 164 -8.66 -0.36 16.30
N GLY A 165 -9.97 -0.52 16.23
CA GLY A 165 -10.85 0.23 15.31
C GLY A 165 -11.17 -0.47 14.01
N GLY A 166 -10.59 -1.65 13.72
CA GLY A 166 -10.92 -2.45 12.54
C GLY A 166 -10.61 -1.77 11.21
N ASN A 167 -9.57 -0.93 11.17
CA ASN A 167 -9.21 -0.15 10.00
C ASN A 167 -8.19 -0.84 9.09
N ALA A 168 -7.69 -2.02 9.44
CA ALA A 168 -6.84 -2.83 8.58
C ALA A 168 -7.60 -3.24 7.33
N LYS A 169 -7.05 -2.99 6.13
CA LYS A 169 -7.79 -3.24 4.90
C LYS A 169 -6.96 -3.87 3.78
N VAL A 170 -5.80 -3.35 3.45
CA VAL A 170 -5.01 -3.77 2.29
C VAL A 170 -3.64 -4.29 2.72
N VAL A 171 -3.26 -5.46 2.21
CA VAL A 171 -1.90 -6.00 2.35
C VAL A 171 -1.26 -6.01 0.97
N TRP A 172 -0.16 -5.26 0.82
CA TRP A 172 0.68 -5.29 -0.37
C TRP A 172 1.80 -6.31 -0.22
N MET A 173 2.01 -7.12 -1.24
CA MET A 173 3.29 -7.81 -1.40
C MET A 173 4.42 -6.77 -1.45
N PRO A 174 5.70 -7.18 -1.39
CA PRO A 174 6.81 -6.23 -1.35
C PRO A 174 6.71 -5.16 -2.44
N SER A 175 6.92 -3.92 -2.05
CA SER A 175 7.00 -2.77 -2.95
C SER A 175 8.47 -2.39 -3.18
N HIS A 176 8.96 -1.31 -2.61
CA HIS A 176 10.35 -0.86 -2.82
C HIS A 176 11.44 -1.88 -2.49
N ASP A 177 11.19 -2.81 -1.58
CA ASP A 177 12.14 -3.89 -1.28
C ASP A 177 11.90 -5.16 -2.09
N SER A 178 11.03 -5.13 -3.12
CA SER A 178 10.84 -6.30 -3.99
C SER A 178 12.13 -6.68 -4.72
N GLU A 179 12.37 -7.97 -4.91
CA GLU A 179 13.48 -8.46 -5.71
C GLU A 179 13.51 -7.80 -7.10
N LYS A 180 12.33 -7.69 -7.73
CA LYS A 180 12.22 -7.09 -9.05
C LYS A 180 12.72 -5.65 -9.10
N GLU A 181 12.28 -4.78 -8.18
CA GLU A 181 12.68 -3.38 -8.18
C GLU A 181 14.17 -3.22 -7.86
N VAL A 182 14.63 -3.86 -6.79
CA VAL A 182 16.03 -3.76 -6.34
C VAL A 182 17.00 -4.26 -7.41
N THR A 183 16.68 -5.38 -8.07
CA THR A 183 17.53 -5.94 -9.13
C THR A 183 17.48 -5.12 -10.41
N TYR A 184 16.30 -4.58 -10.78
CA TYR A 184 16.17 -3.67 -11.92
C TYR A 184 17.01 -2.41 -11.74
N LEU A 185 16.98 -1.81 -10.55
CA LEU A 185 17.75 -0.62 -10.19
C LEU A 185 19.24 -0.92 -9.96
N LYS A 186 19.65 -2.21 -9.97
CA LYS A 186 21.02 -2.66 -9.67
C LYS A 186 21.52 -2.17 -8.31
N GLU A 187 20.61 -2.02 -7.35
CA GLU A 187 20.96 -1.62 -6.00
C GLU A 187 21.63 -2.78 -5.24
N LYS A 188 22.59 -2.42 -4.38
CA LYS A 188 23.32 -3.40 -3.55
C LYS A 188 22.76 -3.38 -2.12
N ARG A 189 21.48 -3.63 -1.97
CA ARG A 189 20.80 -3.73 -0.68
C ARG A 189 19.96 -5.01 -0.61
N PRO A 190 19.65 -5.49 0.60
CA PRO A 190 18.73 -6.60 0.78
C PRO A 190 17.39 -6.35 0.10
N TYR A 191 16.77 -7.41 -0.39
CA TYR A 191 15.44 -7.38 -0.97
C TYR A 191 14.59 -8.54 -0.46
N VAL A 192 13.31 -8.46 -0.68
CA VAL A 192 12.33 -9.46 -0.25
C VAL A 192 11.88 -10.26 -1.48
N ILE A 193 12.05 -11.58 -1.39
CA ILE A 193 11.56 -12.51 -2.42
C ILE A 193 10.17 -13.04 -2.03
N VAL A 194 9.34 -13.32 -3.02
CA VAL A 194 8.04 -13.99 -2.85
C VAL A 194 8.03 -15.39 -3.43
N SER A 195 9.01 -15.71 -4.28
CA SER A 195 9.16 -17.01 -4.91
C SER A 195 10.62 -17.45 -4.95
N ARG A 196 10.85 -18.76 -5.07
CA ARG A 196 12.16 -19.34 -5.35
C ARG A 196 12.00 -20.41 -6.42
N ASN A 197 12.83 -20.33 -7.46
CA ASN A 197 12.75 -21.26 -8.61
C ASN A 197 11.33 -21.37 -9.22
N GLY A 198 10.61 -20.24 -9.28
CA GLY A 198 9.27 -20.17 -9.83
C GLY A 198 8.16 -20.76 -8.93
N VAL A 199 8.45 -21.01 -7.64
CA VAL A 199 7.48 -21.50 -6.66
C VAL A 199 7.33 -20.48 -5.53
N LEU A 200 6.09 -20.09 -5.22
CA LEU A 200 5.81 -19.20 -4.10
C LEU A 200 6.31 -19.79 -2.78
N LEU A 201 6.89 -18.95 -1.93
CA LEU A 201 7.37 -19.35 -0.61
C LEU A 201 6.23 -19.79 0.30
N PRO A 202 6.46 -20.72 1.24
CA PRO A 202 5.46 -21.14 2.23
C PRO A 202 4.86 -19.95 3.02
N GLU A 203 5.69 -18.98 3.39
CA GLU A 203 5.28 -17.77 4.11
C GLU A 203 4.32 -16.91 3.28
N VAL A 204 4.49 -16.87 1.95
CA VAL A 204 3.53 -16.19 1.06
C VAL A 204 2.18 -16.89 1.13
N LEU A 205 2.17 -18.23 1.11
CA LEU A 205 0.91 -18.99 1.19
C LEU A 205 0.21 -18.75 2.53
N GLU A 206 0.96 -18.69 3.64
CA GLU A 206 0.40 -18.36 4.96
C GLU A 206 -0.17 -16.93 5.00
N VAL A 207 0.53 -15.96 4.41
CA VAL A 207 0.01 -14.59 4.27
C VAL A 207 -1.28 -14.56 3.45
N LEU A 208 -1.37 -15.31 2.35
CA LEU A 208 -2.60 -15.40 1.56
C LEU A 208 -3.75 -16.02 2.38
N ASP A 209 -3.48 -17.05 3.20
CA ASP A 209 -4.50 -17.62 4.09
C ASP A 209 -5.02 -16.60 5.11
N LEU A 210 -4.14 -15.81 5.70
CA LEU A 210 -4.52 -14.73 6.63
C LEU A 210 -5.34 -13.64 5.95
N ILE A 211 -4.95 -13.23 4.73
CA ILE A 211 -5.71 -12.26 3.94
C ILE A 211 -7.13 -12.77 3.68
N ALA A 212 -7.27 -14.05 3.28
CA ALA A 212 -8.57 -14.68 3.07
C ALA A 212 -9.39 -14.76 4.36
N GLN A 213 -8.77 -15.26 5.45
CA GLN A 213 -9.41 -15.43 6.76
C GLN A 213 -9.99 -14.12 7.30
N HIS A 214 -9.23 -13.03 7.19
CA HIS A 214 -9.62 -11.71 7.70
C HIS A 214 -10.33 -10.84 6.66
N LYS A 215 -10.66 -11.39 5.49
CA LYS A 215 -11.34 -10.67 4.40
C LYS A 215 -10.64 -9.35 4.03
N LEU A 216 -9.31 -9.38 4.05
CA LEU A 216 -8.50 -8.26 3.60
C LEU A 216 -8.43 -8.20 2.07
N THR A 217 -7.93 -7.11 1.56
CA THR A 217 -7.60 -6.94 0.15
C THR A 217 -6.13 -7.27 -0.07
N LEU A 218 -5.86 -8.12 -1.05
CA LEU A 218 -4.51 -8.42 -1.51
C LEU A 218 -4.11 -7.43 -2.60
N ALA A 219 -2.95 -6.80 -2.47
CA ALA A 219 -2.33 -6.01 -3.54
C ALA A 219 -0.96 -6.60 -3.91
N THR A 220 -0.67 -6.71 -5.20
CA THR A 220 0.51 -7.46 -5.68
C THR A 220 1.84 -6.76 -5.46
N GLY A 221 1.84 -5.48 -5.06
CA GLY A 221 3.09 -4.73 -4.87
C GLY A 221 3.90 -4.63 -6.17
N HIS A 222 5.23 -4.69 -6.05
CA HIS A 222 6.15 -4.55 -7.18
C HIS A 222 6.80 -5.90 -7.58
N VAL A 223 6.05 -7.00 -7.42
CA VAL A 223 6.54 -8.33 -7.83
C VAL A 223 6.62 -8.46 -9.35
N SER A 224 7.33 -9.47 -9.83
CA SER A 224 7.40 -9.73 -11.28
C SER A 224 6.03 -10.14 -11.85
N PRO A 225 5.77 -9.95 -13.17
CA PRO A 225 4.52 -10.39 -13.79
C PRO A 225 4.21 -11.88 -13.61
N ALA A 226 5.24 -12.73 -13.60
CA ALA A 226 5.08 -14.16 -13.35
C ALA A 226 4.61 -14.45 -11.92
N GLU A 227 5.18 -13.77 -10.94
CA GLU A 227 4.77 -13.88 -9.53
C GLU A 227 3.37 -13.30 -9.31
N MET A 228 3.05 -12.18 -9.93
CA MET A 228 1.72 -11.59 -9.93
C MET A 228 0.65 -12.61 -10.36
N LEU A 229 0.90 -13.32 -11.47
CA LEU A 229 0.00 -14.37 -11.96
C LEU A 229 -0.10 -15.55 -10.98
N GLN A 230 1.01 -15.99 -10.39
CA GLN A 230 1.01 -17.07 -9.42
C GLN A 230 0.22 -16.69 -8.15
N ILE A 231 0.40 -15.47 -7.65
CA ILE A 231 -0.31 -14.94 -6.49
C ILE A 231 -1.82 -14.87 -6.79
N ALA A 232 -2.20 -14.33 -7.95
CA ALA A 232 -3.60 -14.27 -8.38
C ALA A 232 -4.21 -15.66 -8.57
N ALA A 233 -3.47 -16.62 -9.12
CA ALA A 233 -3.93 -18.00 -9.30
C ALA A 233 -4.09 -18.75 -7.97
N LYS A 234 -3.22 -18.46 -6.98
CA LYS A 234 -3.24 -19.08 -5.64
C LYS A 234 -4.20 -18.42 -4.67
N LYS A 235 -5.10 -17.59 -5.12
CA LYS A 235 -5.98 -16.71 -4.31
C LYS A 235 -6.62 -17.30 -3.05
N ARG A 236 -6.63 -18.63 -2.87
CA ARG A 236 -7.00 -19.34 -1.61
C ARG A 236 -8.30 -18.82 -0.96
N GLY A 237 -9.28 -18.44 -1.78
CA GLY A 237 -10.54 -17.83 -1.31
C GLY A 237 -10.51 -16.30 -1.22
N ILE A 238 -9.42 -15.63 -1.60
CA ILE A 238 -9.38 -14.17 -1.73
C ILE A 238 -10.19 -13.76 -2.97
N ASP A 239 -11.15 -12.89 -2.79
CA ASP A 239 -12.00 -12.31 -3.84
C ASP A 239 -11.67 -10.85 -4.16
N ARG A 240 -10.68 -10.26 -3.47
CA ARG A 240 -10.29 -8.85 -3.51
C ARG A 240 -8.82 -8.72 -3.83
N ILE A 241 -8.50 -8.65 -5.11
CA ILE A 241 -7.12 -8.62 -5.59
C ILE A 241 -6.91 -7.36 -6.43
N ILE A 242 -5.87 -6.59 -6.07
CA ILE A 242 -5.39 -5.40 -6.80
C ILE A 242 -4.06 -5.76 -7.45
N LEU A 243 -3.95 -5.56 -8.74
CA LEU A 243 -2.69 -5.57 -9.47
C LEU A 243 -2.11 -4.17 -9.38
N THR A 244 -1.12 -3.99 -8.52
CA THR A 244 -0.61 -2.66 -8.13
C THR A 244 0.01 -1.93 -9.32
N HIS A 245 -0.44 -0.69 -9.60
CA HIS A 245 -0.04 0.26 -10.65
C HIS A 245 0.55 -0.40 -11.92
N THR A 246 -0.22 -1.30 -12.50
CA THR A 246 0.15 -2.07 -13.69
C THR A 246 0.45 -1.18 -14.89
N GLY A 247 1.60 -1.44 -15.55
CA GLY A 247 2.00 -0.66 -16.71
C GLY A 247 2.62 0.71 -16.40
N LEU A 248 3.00 0.97 -15.12
CA LEU A 248 3.73 2.20 -14.77
C LEU A 248 5.18 2.19 -15.29
N GLY A 249 5.68 1.04 -15.65
CA GLY A 249 7.00 0.86 -16.26
C GLY A 249 7.76 -0.35 -15.72
N PRO A 250 8.88 -0.70 -16.35
CA PRO A 250 9.56 -1.98 -16.15
C PRO A 250 10.22 -2.15 -14.77
N MET A 251 10.37 -1.07 -14.01
CA MET A 251 10.84 -1.12 -12.62
C MET A 251 9.80 -1.77 -11.70
N TYR A 252 8.52 -1.56 -11.99
CA TYR A 252 7.38 -2.09 -11.26
C TYR A 252 6.86 -3.38 -11.90
N THR A 253 5.67 -3.80 -11.53
CA THR A 253 4.98 -4.88 -12.23
C THR A 253 4.51 -4.38 -13.59
N ASP A 254 5.15 -4.86 -14.64
CA ASP A 254 4.89 -4.46 -16.02
C ASP A 254 4.45 -5.68 -16.85
N PRO A 255 3.20 -6.15 -16.68
CA PRO A 255 2.68 -7.33 -17.36
C PRO A 255 2.30 -7.02 -18.81
N THR A 256 2.34 -8.05 -19.67
CA THR A 256 1.73 -7.95 -20.99
C THR A 256 0.21 -7.88 -20.89
N ILE A 257 -0.44 -7.45 -21.98
CA ILE A 257 -1.92 -7.41 -22.04
C ILE A 257 -2.53 -8.78 -21.78
N GLU A 258 -1.93 -9.86 -22.31
CA GLU A 258 -2.38 -11.24 -22.13
C GLU A 258 -2.28 -11.67 -20.65
N GLN A 259 -1.20 -11.28 -19.98
CA GLN A 259 -1.03 -11.53 -18.54
C GLN A 259 -2.06 -10.77 -17.71
N LEU A 260 -2.35 -9.53 -18.09
CA LEU A 260 -3.42 -8.74 -17.43
C LEU A 260 -4.80 -9.37 -17.63
N GLN A 261 -5.13 -9.77 -18.87
CA GLN A 261 -6.40 -10.45 -19.17
C GLN A 261 -6.53 -11.76 -18.37
N GLN A 262 -5.43 -12.51 -18.25
CA GLN A 262 -5.42 -13.73 -17.43
C GLN A 262 -5.68 -13.40 -15.95
N ALA A 263 -5.01 -12.41 -15.37
CA ALA A 263 -5.18 -12.04 -13.97
C ALA A 263 -6.59 -11.47 -13.69
N VAL A 264 -7.11 -10.64 -14.59
CA VAL A 264 -8.47 -10.10 -14.53
C VAL A 264 -9.51 -11.24 -14.65
N GLY A 265 -9.28 -12.21 -15.53
CA GLY A 265 -10.11 -13.41 -15.63
C GLY A 265 -10.14 -14.25 -14.35
N MET A 266 -9.13 -14.14 -13.50
CA MET A 266 -9.10 -14.73 -12.15
C MET A 266 -9.79 -13.86 -11.08
N GLY A 267 -10.33 -12.69 -11.44
CA GLY A 267 -11.08 -11.78 -10.58
C GLY A 267 -10.25 -10.63 -9.99
N ALA A 268 -9.03 -10.39 -10.48
CA ALA A 268 -8.23 -9.26 -10.06
C ALA A 268 -8.65 -7.94 -10.75
N TYR A 269 -8.35 -6.81 -10.12
CA TYR A 269 -8.53 -5.47 -10.66
C TYR A 269 -7.17 -4.86 -10.99
N ALA A 270 -7.03 -4.28 -12.17
CA ALA A 270 -5.84 -3.52 -12.55
C ALA A 270 -5.91 -2.12 -11.94
N GLU A 271 -4.98 -1.81 -11.07
CA GLU A 271 -4.80 -0.46 -10.57
C GLU A 271 -4.03 0.38 -11.59
N VAL A 272 -4.60 1.52 -11.95
CA VAL A 272 -3.98 2.58 -12.74
C VAL A 272 -3.80 3.78 -11.83
N VAL A 273 -2.56 4.18 -11.59
CA VAL A 273 -2.31 5.40 -10.82
C VAL A 273 -2.44 6.62 -11.70
N ALA A 274 -2.98 7.70 -11.13
CA ALA A 274 -3.36 8.89 -11.88
C ALA A 274 -2.23 9.44 -12.76
N ALA A 275 -0.99 9.38 -12.28
CA ALA A 275 0.18 9.86 -13.02
C ALA A 275 0.34 9.20 -14.40
N GLN A 276 0.01 7.92 -14.55
CA GLN A 276 0.13 7.18 -15.80
C GLN A 276 -0.66 7.82 -16.96
N LEU A 277 -1.72 8.55 -16.63
CA LEU A 277 -2.62 9.18 -17.60
C LEU A 277 -2.12 10.54 -18.12
N PHE A 278 -1.03 11.08 -17.55
CA PHE A 278 -0.48 12.38 -18.00
C PHE A 278 1.05 12.46 -18.05
N ILE A 279 1.72 11.32 -17.90
CA ILE A 279 3.15 11.15 -18.21
C ILE A 279 3.32 10.37 -19.52
N GLY A 280 4.54 9.97 -19.84
CA GLY A 280 4.87 9.29 -21.10
C GLY A 280 4.15 7.97 -21.37
N THR A 281 3.46 7.39 -20.39
CA THR A 281 2.71 6.11 -20.49
C THR A 281 1.23 6.29 -20.85
N LYS A 282 0.77 7.50 -21.14
CA LYS A 282 -0.65 7.82 -21.33
C LYS A 282 -1.33 6.93 -22.37
N GLU A 283 -0.78 6.83 -23.56
CA GLU A 283 -1.43 6.13 -24.67
C GLU A 283 -1.52 4.62 -24.43
N GLU A 284 -0.46 4.02 -23.88
CA GLU A 284 -0.41 2.61 -23.49
C GLU A 284 -1.42 2.33 -22.37
N THR A 285 -1.52 3.23 -21.39
CA THR A 285 -2.47 3.12 -20.29
C THR A 285 -3.92 3.19 -20.77
N LEU A 286 -4.25 4.14 -21.65
CA LEU A 286 -5.58 4.26 -22.26
C LEU A 286 -5.92 3.02 -23.09
N LYS A 287 -4.97 2.50 -23.86
CA LYS A 287 -5.13 1.25 -24.62
C LYS A 287 -5.38 0.06 -23.68
N MET A 288 -4.61 -0.04 -22.61
CA MET A 288 -4.79 -1.08 -21.59
C MET A 288 -6.19 -1.05 -20.99
N ILE A 289 -6.65 0.13 -20.51
CA ILE A 289 -8.00 0.28 -19.93
C ILE A 289 -9.08 -0.14 -20.93
N ARG A 290 -8.97 0.24 -22.20
CA ARG A 290 -9.92 -0.16 -23.25
C ARG A 290 -9.91 -1.68 -23.48
N THR A 291 -8.74 -2.30 -23.42
CA THR A 291 -8.58 -3.73 -23.72
C THR A 291 -9.11 -4.63 -22.63
N ILE A 292 -8.86 -4.29 -21.35
CA ILE A 292 -9.35 -5.09 -20.22
C ILE A 292 -10.72 -4.66 -19.73
N GLY A 293 -11.15 -3.47 -20.10
CA GLY A 293 -12.45 -2.87 -19.78
C GLY A 293 -12.47 -2.11 -18.44
N PRO A 294 -13.19 -0.95 -18.38
CA PRO A 294 -13.31 -0.15 -17.15
C PRO A 294 -13.84 -0.91 -15.94
N ALA A 295 -14.65 -1.95 -16.17
CA ALA A 295 -15.18 -2.81 -15.11
C ALA A 295 -14.11 -3.56 -14.30
N HIS A 296 -12.89 -3.64 -14.82
CA HIS A 296 -11.76 -4.32 -14.21
C HIS A 296 -10.61 -3.38 -13.84
N CYS A 297 -10.82 -2.07 -13.96
CA CYS A 297 -9.81 -1.05 -13.64
C CYS A 297 -10.22 -0.28 -12.39
N ILE A 298 -9.21 0.16 -11.63
CA ILE A 298 -9.35 1.10 -10.51
C ILE A 298 -8.41 2.27 -10.77
N ILE A 299 -8.90 3.49 -10.62
CA ILE A 299 -8.04 4.67 -10.62
C ILE A 299 -7.76 5.08 -9.19
N SER A 300 -6.48 5.17 -8.85
CA SER A 300 -5.98 5.66 -7.57
C SER A 300 -5.04 6.85 -7.77
N SER A 301 -4.76 7.58 -6.71
CA SER A 301 -3.88 8.76 -6.86
C SER A 301 -2.40 8.39 -6.90
N ASP A 302 -1.95 7.49 -6.05
CA ASP A 302 -0.55 7.26 -5.71
C ASP A 302 0.19 8.57 -5.41
N ALA A 303 -0.55 9.54 -4.87
CA ALA A 303 -0.07 10.88 -4.57
C ALA A 303 0.56 10.95 -3.18
N GLY A 304 1.19 12.08 -2.88
CA GLY A 304 1.69 12.40 -1.55
C GLY A 304 3.13 12.90 -1.51
N LEU A 305 3.88 12.87 -2.61
CA LEU A 305 5.23 13.43 -2.65
C LEU A 305 5.20 14.96 -2.59
N THR A 306 6.17 15.56 -1.88
CA THR A 306 6.33 17.02 -1.83
C THR A 306 6.47 17.61 -3.23
N GLY A 307 5.76 18.71 -3.49
CA GLY A 307 5.80 19.40 -4.78
C GLY A 307 4.94 18.77 -5.88
N THR A 308 4.03 17.82 -5.53
CA THR A 308 3.06 17.25 -6.46
C THR A 308 1.65 17.74 -6.18
N SER A 309 0.71 17.43 -7.07
CA SER A 309 -0.71 17.72 -6.82
C SER A 309 -1.25 16.90 -5.66
N SER A 310 -2.26 17.43 -4.97
CA SER A 310 -2.96 16.71 -3.90
C SER A 310 -3.66 15.44 -4.43
N HIS A 311 -3.96 14.51 -3.55
CA HIS A 311 -4.66 13.27 -3.88
C HIS A 311 -5.96 13.51 -4.68
N PRO A 312 -6.90 14.39 -4.22
CA PRO A 312 -8.09 14.68 -4.99
C PRO A 312 -7.79 15.32 -6.35
N ASP A 313 -6.82 16.23 -6.42
CA ASP A 313 -6.47 16.89 -7.69
C ASP A 313 -5.87 15.92 -8.70
N MET A 314 -5.07 14.94 -8.26
CA MET A 314 -4.57 13.87 -9.10
C MET A 314 -5.72 13.06 -9.71
N LEU A 315 -6.73 12.71 -8.90
CA LEU A 315 -7.91 11.98 -9.37
C LEU A 315 -8.72 12.82 -10.37
N VAL A 316 -8.90 14.11 -10.13
CA VAL A 316 -9.60 15.01 -11.08
C VAL A 316 -8.86 15.09 -12.41
N ARG A 317 -7.54 15.23 -12.38
CA ARG A 317 -6.73 15.25 -13.61
C ARG A 317 -6.86 13.96 -14.41
N ALA A 318 -6.81 12.81 -13.71
CA ALA A 318 -7.03 11.51 -14.34
C ALA A 318 -8.43 11.41 -14.98
N ALA A 319 -9.47 11.85 -14.29
CA ALA A 319 -10.83 11.84 -14.82
C ALA A 319 -11.00 12.71 -16.06
N ARG A 320 -10.38 13.89 -16.09
CA ARG A 320 -10.39 14.76 -17.27
C ARG A 320 -9.74 14.09 -18.49
N VAL A 321 -8.56 13.49 -18.31
CA VAL A 321 -7.89 12.76 -19.38
C VAL A 321 -8.74 11.59 -19.89
N LEU A 322 -9.39 10.84 -19.00
CA LEU A 322 -10.26 9.75 -19.40
C LEU A 322 -11.48 10.24 -20.21
N ARG A 323 -12.12 11.35 -19.80
CA ARG A 323 -13.21 11.97 -20.59
C ARG A 323 -12.77 12.43 -21.95
N GLU A 324 -11.63 13.11 -22.04
CA GLU A 324 -11.02 13.53 -23.31
C GLU A 324 -10.72 12.34 -24.21
N ALA A 325 -10.37 11.20 -23.64
CA ALA A 325 -10.17 9.94 -24.35
C ALA A 325 -11.47 9.19 -24.69
N GLY A 326 -12.66 9.74 -24.34
CA GLY A 326 -13.95 9.18 -24.70
C GLY A 326 -14.55 8.16 -23.72
N PHE A 327 -13.99 8.04 -22.52
CA PHE A 327 -14.63 7.22 -21.47
C PHE A 327 -15.87 7.93 -20.92
N SER A 328 -16.95 7.15 -20.70
CA SER A 328 -18.22 7.68 -20.23
C SER A 328 -18.20 7.95 -18.71
N GLU A 329 -19.16 8.73 -18.21
CA GLU A 329 -19.35 8.91 -16.76
C GLU A 329 -19.66 7.58 -16.05
N ALA A 330 -20.30 6.63 -16.74
CA ALA A 330 -20.51 5.27 -16.21
C ALA A 330 -19.17 4.55 -16.02
N ASP A 331 -18.23 4.67 -16.97
CA ASP A 331 -16.89 4.09 -16.85
C ASP A 331 -16.11 4.73 -15.70
N LEU A 332 -16.20 6.06 -15.55
CA LEU A 332 -15.57 6.76 -14.43
C LEU A 332 -16.18 6.31 -13.09
N ASN A 333 -17.50 6.18 -13.00
CA ASN A 333 -18.13 5.69 -11.78
C ASN A 333 -17.69 4.26 -11.42
N LEU A 334 -17.46 3.39 -12.41
CA LEU A 334 -16.86 2.07 -12.15
C LEU A 334 -15.46 2.23 -11.57
N MET A 335 -14.58 2.96 -12.24
CA MET A 335 -13.16 3.01 -11.92
C MET A 335 -12.83 3.79 -10.63
N PHE A 336 -13.57 4.84 -10.33
CA PHE A 336 -13.30 5.70 -9.16
C PHE A 336 -14.13 5.35 -7.92
N LYS A 337 -15.25 4.61 -8.07
CA LYS A 337 -16.22 4.39 -6.98
C LYS A 337 -16.56 2.91 -6.80
N ALA A 338 -17.21 2.29 -7.78
CA ALA A 338 -17.74 0.94 -7.63
C ALA A 338 -16.66 -0.13 -7.47
N ASN A 339 -15.64 -0.14 -8.33
CA ASN A 339 -14.55 -1.12 -8.26
C ASN A 339 -13.69 -0.94 -6.99
N PRO A 340 -13.28 0.29 -6.61
CA PRO A 340 -12.64 0.52 -5.31
C PRO A 340 -13.49 0.03 -4.13
N ALA A 341 -14.80 0.29 -4.13
CA ALA A 341 -15.70 -0.20 -3.08
C ALA A 341 -15.73 -1.73 -3.04
N LYS A 342 -15.89 -2.41 -4.19
CA LYS A 342 -15.89 -3.88 -4.28
C LYS A 342 -14.62 -4.48 -3.74
N VAL A 343 -13.46 -3.99 -4.19
CA VAL A 343 -12.17 -4.54 -3.78
C VAL A 343 -11.88 -4.30 -2.29
N LEU A 344 -12.44 -3.25 -1.69
CA LEU A 344 -12.37 -3.01 -0.25
C LEU A 344 -13.49 -3.73 0.54
N GLY A 345 -14.41 -4.43 -0.14
CA GLY A 345 -15.54 -5.11 0.47
C GLY A 345 -16.55 -4.15 1.10
N LEU A 346 -16.70 -2.99 0.50
CA LEU A 346 -17.69 -2.00 0.89
C LEU A 346 -18.96 -2.11 0.02
N PRO A 347 -20.13 -1.70 0.51
CA PRO A 347 -21.31 -1.61 -0.33
C PRO A 347 -21.06 -0.72 -1.54
N VAL A 348 -21.53 -1.13 -2.71
CA VAL A 348 -21.55 -0.27 -3.91
C VAL A 348 -22.77 0.65 -3.79
N LEU A 349 -22.52 1.95 -3.78
CA LEU A 349 -23.55 2.99 -3.65
C LEU A 349 -24.01 3.47 -5.03
#